data_b25ceb7f3bb775ca66ddac96ff744edf
#
_entry.id   b25ceb7f3bb775ca66ddac96ff744edf
#
_cell.length_a   1.000
_cell.length_b   1.000
_cell.length_c   1.000
_cell.angle_alpha   90.00
_cell.angle_beta   90.00
_cell.angle_gamma   90.00
#
_symmetry.space_group_name_H-M   'P 1'
#
loop_
_entity.id
_entity.type
_entity.pdbx_description
1 polymer ?
#
loop_
_entity_poly.entity_id
_entity_poly.type
_entity_poly.pdbx_seq_one_letter_code
_entity_poly.pdbx_strand_id
1 'polypeptide(L)'
;MQSTLNSTYSKLALATVCAVSMGLTACQKPAEKTEGAAASQPAASASTGKKIRIATEGAYKPFNYTNADGTLGGYDVDVAKAVCKQAKLDCEIVAQDWDGILPGLMARKYDAVAAGMSITPERSAQVDFTTPYFKNTMVWVAAKDGKFNPQAISGLKIGGQRSTTMAQYLQDKLSKTNEIKLYDNYDNAYIDLKSGRIDSVLSEKVTASEWLKQNSNYQIVGSEMDNGDNIAMAIRKGDPLKAEFDKALDALQSNGELAKLQKQHFGN
;
A
#
# COMPACT_ATOMS: atom_id res chain seq x y z
N MET A 1 -4.33 -17.86 -54.46
CA MET A 1 -2.99 -17.60 -55.04
C MET A 1 -1.98 -17.79 -53.95
N GLN A 2 -1.20 -18.84 -54.12
CA GLN A 2 -0.07 -19.29 -53.29
C GLN A 2 1.14 -18.42 -53.49
N SER A 3 2.00 -18.28 -52.47
CA SER A 3 3.47 -18.41 -52.51
C SER A 3 3.96 -18.21 -51.08
N THR A 4 4.37 -19.14 -50.34
CA THR A 4 5.56 -20.04 -50.18
C THR A 4 6.91 -19.42 -50.43
N LEU A 5 7.79 -19.77 -49.52
CA LEU A 5 9.24 -20.03 -49.52
C LEU A 5 10.03 -19.15 -48.55
N ASN A 6 10.73 -19.69 -47.65
CA ASN A 6 11.83 -20.66 -47.35
C ASN A 6 12.85 -19.89 -46.50
N SER A 7 13.16 -20.31 -45.32
CA SER A 7 14.20 -21.26 -44.86
C SER A 7 15.64 -20.93 -45.29
N THR A 8 16.50 -20.63 -44.34
CA THR A 8 17.87 -21.19 -44.36
C THR A 8 18.50 -21.20 -42.97
N TYR A 9 18.89 -22.41 -42.58
CA TYR A 9 19.76 -22.75 -41.45
C TYR A 9 21.23 -22.37 -41.76
N SER A 10 21.99 -21.98 -40.75
CA SER A 10 23.44 -22.23 -40.78
C SER A 10 23.97 -22.57 -39.39
N LYS A 11 24.35 -23.83 -39.26
CA LYS A 11 25.17 -24.37 -38.18
C LYS A 11 26.62 -24.14 -38.53
N LEU A 12 27.45 -23.78 -37.57
CA LEU A 12 28.85 -24.20 -37.58
C LEU A 12 29.35 -24.43 -36.17
N ALA A 13 29.92 -25.58 -35.99
CA ALA A 13 30.48 -26.14 -34.76
C ALA A 13 32.01 -26.19 -34.83
N LEU A 14 32.62 -26.63 -33.71
CA LEU A 14 33.99 -27.13 -33.53
C LEU A 14 35.07 -26.05 -33.24
N ALA A 15 36.08 -26.26 -32.37
CA ALA A 15 36.54 -27.33 -31.49
C ALA A 15 37.60 -26.78 -30.52
N THR A 16 37.64 -27.33 -29.33
CA THR A 16 38.72 -27.93 -28.56
C THR A 16 40.13 -27.36 -28.66
N VAL A 17 40.82 -27.10 -27.52
CA VAL A 17 42.10 -27.71 -27.14
C VAL A 17 42.43 -27.45 -25.65
N CYS A 18 42.81 -28.50 -24.96
CA CYS A 18 43.37 -28.60 -23.62
C CYS A 18 44.83 -28.08 -23.53
N ALA A 19 45.20 -27.58 -22.36
CA ALA A 19 46.56 -27.73 -21.87
C ALA A 19 46.62 -27.78 -20.34
N VAL A 20 47.10 -28.86 -19.85
CA VAL A 20 47.47 -29.23 -18.48
C VAL A 20 48.87 -28.71 -18.21
N SER A 21 49.11 -28.15 -17.00
CA SER A 21 50.46 -28.16 -16.42
C SER A 21 50.42 -28.21 -14.90
N MET A 22 50.92 -29.30 -14.38
CA MET A 22 51.26 -29.56 -12.97
C MET A 22 52.58 -28.85 -12.60
N GLY A 23 52.74 -28.56 -11.31
CA GLY A 23 54.01 -28.18 -10.67
C GLY A 23 53.83 -27.90 -9.20
N LEU A 24 53.95 -28.80 -8.42
CA LEU A 24 54.77 -29.34 -7.30
C LEU A 24 55.30 -28.32 -6.28
N THR A 25 54.82 -28.56 -5.04
CA THR A 25 55.49 -28.63 -3.71
C THR A 25 56.54 -27.60 -3.28
N ALA A 26 56.29 -27.05 -2.07
CA ALA A 26 57.26 -27.10 -0.98
C ALA A 26 56.60 -26.76 0.39
N CYS A 27 56.79 -27.68 1.32
CA CYS A 27 56.58 -27.53 2.78
C CYS A 27 57.62 -26.60 3.42
N GLN A 28 57.22 -25.86 4.46
CA GLN A 28 57.98 -25.76 5.73
C GLN A 28 57.21 -25.02 6.82
N LYS A 29 57.20 -25.54 8.02
CA LYS A 29 56.81 -25.09 9.35
C LYS A 29 58.12 -24.73 10.10
N PRO A 30 58.12 -24.19 11.39
CA PRO A 30 57.11 -23.58 12.24
C PRO A 30 57.58 -22.32 13.03
N ALA A 31 56.62 -21.74 13.78
CA ALA A 31 56.70 -21.08 15.08
C ALA A 31 57.26 -19.63 15.20
N GLU A 32 56.42 -18.72 15.71
CA GLU A 32 56.61 -18.19 17.06
C GLU A 32 55.40 -17.33 17.50
N LYS A 33 55.07 -17.46 18.80
CA LYS A 33 53.99 -16.77 19.49
C LYS A 33 54.37 -15.31 19.76
N THR A 34 53.44 -14.36 19.50
CA THR A 34 53.41 -13.10 20.24
C THR A 34 51.96 -12.80 20.58
N GLU A 35 51.65 -12.80 21.90
CA GLU A 35 50.41 -12.30 22.45
C GLU A 35 50.32 -10.80 22.23
N GLY A 36 49.29 -10.36 21.53
CA GLY A 36 48.91 -8.95 21.38
C GLY A 36 47.40 -8.84 21.67
N ALA A 37 47.07 -8.12 22.74
CA ALA A 37 45.73 -7.85 23.22
C ALA A 37 44.82 -7.31 22.09
N ALA A 38 43.83 -8.09 21.69
CA ALA A 38 42.76 -7.66 20.80
C ALA A 38 41.73 -6.89 21.61
N ALA A 39 41.67 -5.58 21.42
CA ALA A 39 40.54 -4.75 21.83
C ALA A 39 39.28 -5.26 21.17
N SER A 40 38.34 -5.73 21.97
CA SER A 40 37.00 -6.13 21.54
C SER A 40 36.22 -4.90 21.06
N GLN A 41 36.16 -4.67 19.77
CA GLN A 41 35.15 -3.82 19.19
C GLN A 41 33.79 -4.53 19.30
N PRO A 42 32.73 -3.87 19.78
CA PRO A 42 31.40 -4.47 19.74
C PRO A 42 31.03 -4.64 18.27
N ALA A 43 30.88 -5.87 17.85
CA ALA A 43 30.30 -6.20 16.55
C ALA A 43 28.88 -5.63 16.51
N ALA A 44 28.70 -4.60 15.73
CA ALA A 44 27.37 -4.18 15.30
C ALA A 44 26.74 -5.40 14.62
N SER A 45 25.73 -5.97 15.26
CA SER A 45 24.90 -7.02 14.67
C SER A 45 24.24 -6.44 13.43
N ALA A 46 24.87 -6.60 12.27
CA ALA A 46 24.20 -6.45 11.00
C ALA A 46 23.12 -7.53 10.95
N SER A 47 21.88 -7.13 11.08
CA SER A 47 20.72 -7.98 10.84
C SER A 47 20.79 -8.42 9.37
N THR A 48 21.21 -9.66 9.14
CA THR A 48 21.19 -10.31 7.81
C THR A 48 19.78 -10.77 7.44
N GLY A 49 18.74 -10.11 7.94
CA GLY A 49 17.35 -10.38 7.66
C GLY A 49 16.93 -9.80 6.30
N LYS A 50 16.17 -10.56 5.54
CA LYS A 50 15.49 -10.06 4.33
C LYS A 50 14.72 -8.77 4.66
N LYS A 51 14.95 -7.70 3.92
CA LYS A 51 14.21 -6.43 4.05
C LYS A 51 12.73 -6.66 3.74
N ILE A 52 11.84 -6.28 4.64
CA ILE A 52 10.39 -6.36 4.46
C ILE A 52 9.93 -5.17 3.62
N ARG A 53 9.26 -5.45 2.50
CA ARG A 53 8.70 -4.40 1.64
C ARG A 53 7.21 -4.25 1.93
N ILE A 54 6.78 -3.02 2.22
CA ILE A 54 5.38 -2.68 2.50
C ILE A 54 4.90 -1.70 1.43
N ALA A 55 3.87 -2.09 0.68
CA ALA A 55 3.32 -1.24 -0.36
C ALA A 55 2.26 -0.29 0.19
N THR A 56 2.21 0.92 -0.39
CA THR A 56 1.16 1.91 -0.17
C THR A 56 0.80 2.58 -1.49
N GLU A 57 -0.38 3.21 -1.60
CA GLU A 57 -0.82 3.84 -2.86
C GLU A 57 -0.02 5.11 -3.17
N GLY A 58 0.17 5.98 -2.17
CA GLY A 58 0.89 7.23 -2.34
C GLY A 58 0.05 8.38 -2.94
N ALA A 59 -1.27 8.19 -3.10
CA ALA A 59 -2.22 9.17 -3.65
C ALA A 59 -3.50 9.29 -2.81
N TYR A 60 -3.44 8.97 -1.50
CA TYR A 60 -4.60 8.86 -0.61
C TYR A 60 -4.40 9.63 0.70
N LYS A 61 -4.38 10.97 0.64
CA LYS A 61 -4.27 11.84 1.84
C LYS A 61 -5.50 11.71 2.75
N PRO A 62 -5.29 11.74 4.08
CA PRO A 62 -4.05 11.85 4.84
C PRO A 62 -3.42 10.50 5.21
N PHE A 63 -3.97 9.38 4.70
CA PHE A 63 -3.48 8.03 5.00
C PHE A 63 -2.10 7.76 4.40
N ASN A 64 -1.94 8.01 3.10
CA ASN A 64 -0.66 7.82 2.41
C ASN A 64 -0.58 8.75 1.18
N TYR A 65 0.56 9.37 0.99
CA TYR A 65 0.78 10.31 -0.11
C TYR A 65 2.27 10.47 -0.43
N THR A 66 2.54 10.91 -1.64
CA THR A 66 3.88 11.29 -2.07
C THR A 66 4.12 12.76 -1.76
N ASN A 67 5.19 13.06 -1.02
CA ASN A 67 5.66 14.42 -0.74
C ASN A 67 6.28 15.05 -1.99
N ALA A 68 6.51 16.37 -1.95
CA ALA A 68 7.14 17.10 -3.05
C ALA A 68 8.58 16.64 -3.35
N ASP A 69 9.27 16.06 -2.38
CA ASP A 69 10.61 15.49 -2.51
C ASP A 69 10.62 14.02 -2.99
N GLY A 70 9.44 13.47 -3.31
CA GLY A 70 9.25 12.09 -3.74
C GLY A 70 9.19 11.06 -2.62
N THR A 71 9.33 11.45 -1.35
CA THR A 71 9.19 10.52 -0.22
C THR A 71 7.73 10.20 0.08
N LEU A 72 7.48 9.01 0.63
CA LEU A 72 6.14 8.60 1.07
C LEU A 72 5.88 9.04 2.50
N GLY A 73 4.70 9.61 2.74
CA GLY A 73 4.21 10.07 4.04
C GLY A 73 2.75 9.73 4.27
N GLY A 74 2.25 10.05 5.47
CA GLY A 74 0.86 9.81 5.87
C GLY A 74 0.72 8.81 7.00
N TYR A 75 -0.53 8.67 7.49
CA TYR A 75 -0.84 7.84 8.65
C TYR A 75 -0.43 6.37 8.46
N ASP A 76 -0.78 5.75 7.32
CA ASP A 76 -0.41 4.36 7.01
C ASP A 76 1.10 4.14 6.99
N VAL A 77 1.83 5.12 6.42
CA VAL A 77 3.29 5.07 6.32
C VAL A 77 3.91 5.13 7.72
N ASP A 78 3.40 6.01 8.58
CA ASP A 78 3.92 6.16 9.94
C ASP A 78 3.53 4.97 10.83
N VAL A 79 2.31 4.42 10.68
CA VAL A 79 1.91 3.17 11.35
C VAL A 79 2.80 2.01 10.88
N ALA A 80 3.04 1.84 9.58
CA ALA A 80 3.92 0.80 9.05
C ALA A 80 5.35 0.91 9.61
N LYS A 81 5.91 2.12 9.63
CA LYS A 81 7.24 2.38 10.24
C LYS A 81 7.25 2.06 11.74
N ALA A 82 6.20 2.43 12.48
CA ALA A 82 6.10 2.14 13.91
C ALA A 82 5.99 0.63 14.16
N VAL A 83 5.21 -0.10 13.38
CA VAL A 83 5.09 -1.58 13.43
C VAL A 83 6.45 -2.22 13.17
N CYS A 84 7.14 -1.83 12.12
CA CYS A 84 8.47 -2.36 11.81
C CYS A 84 9.48 -2.11 12.93
N LYS A 85 9.50 -0.89 13.46
CA LYS A 85 10.36 -0.54 14.61
C LYS A 85 10.05 -1.38 15.84
N GLN A 86 8.77 -1.56 16.17
CA GLN A 86 8.31 -2.35 17.31
C GLN A 86 8.64 -3.83 17.13
N ALA A 87 8.51 -4.37 15.92
CA ALA A 87 8.85 -5.74 15.58
C ALA A 87 10.38 -5.96 15.36
N LYS A 88 11.18 -4.88 15.37
CA LYS A 88 12.64 -4.90 15.08
C LYS A 88 12.96 -5.45 13.68
N LEU A 89 12.11 -5.14 12.71
CA LEU A 89 12.27 -5.51 11.31
C LEU A 89 12.87 -4.37 10.50
N ASP A 90 13.72 -4.68 9.53
CA ASP A 90 14.17 -3.74 8.51
C ASP A 90 13.12 -3.67 7.40
N CYS A 91 12.44 -2.51 7.28
CA CYS A 91 11.36 -2.33 6.34
C CYS A 91 11.64 -1.21 5.34
N GLU A 92 11.06 -1.36 4.16
CA GLU A 92 11.01 -0.37 3.09
C GLU A 92 9.56 -0.14 2.68
N ILE A 93 9.14 1.13 2.62
CA ILE A 93 7.83 1.50 2.11
C ILE A 93 7.98 1.82 0.61
N VAL A 94 7.13 1.20 -0.22
CA VAL A 94 7.16 1.34 -1.68
C VAL A 94 5.81 1.80 -2.21
N ALA A 95 5.81 2.63 -3.26
CA ALA A 95 4.58 3.04 -3.93
C ALA A 95 4.09 1.94 -4.89
N GLN A 96 2.78 1.76 -4.94
CA GLN A 96 2.10 0.86 -5.88
C GLN A 96 0.66 1.35 -6.08
N ASP A 97 0.27 1.59 -7.32
CA ASP A 97 -1.09 1.98 -7.65
C ASP A 97 -2.14 1.04 -7.06
N TRP A 98 -3.26 1.60 -6.61
CA TRP A 98 -4.31 0.90 -5.87
C TRP A 98 -4.82 -0.38 -6.57
N ASP A 99 -5.14 -0.30 -7.86
CA ASP A 99 -5.67 -1.45 -8.62
C ASP A 99 -4.69 -2.63 -8.70
N GLY A 100 -3.39 -2.35 -8.62
CA GLY A 100 -2.33 -3.36 -8.65
C GLY A 100 -1.89 -3.87 -7.28
N ILE A 101 -2.41 -3.31 -6.18
CA ILE A 101 -1.80 -3.48 -4.85
C ILE A 101 -2.02 -4.90 -4.28
N LEU A 102 -3.20 -5.49 -4.36
CA LEU A 102 -3.43 -6.87 -3.94
C LEU A 102 -2.82 -7.90 -4.91
N PRO A 103 -3.00 -7.77 -6.23
CA PRO A 103 -2.28 -8.62 -7.19
C PRO A 103 -0.76 -8.61 -6.99
N GLY A 104 -0.17 -7.45 -6.70
CA GLY A 104 1.27 -7.32 -6.41
C GLY A 104 1.70 -8.05 -5.14
N LEU A 105 0.89 -8.00 -4.07
CA LEU A 105 1.12 -8.74 -2.83
C LEU A 105 1.11 -10.25 -3.08
N MET A 106 0.12 -10.74 -3.81
CA MET A 106 0.01 -12.16 -4.17
C MET A 106 1.17 -12.61 -5.07
N ALA A 107 1.64 -11.75 -5.98
CA ALA A 107 2.80 -11.98 -6.84
C ALA A 107 4.16 -11.78 -6.13
N ARG A 108 4.17 -11.55 -4.81
CA ARG A 108 5.38 -11.37 -3.98
C ARG A 108 6.26 -10.18 -4.40
N LYS A 109 5.68 -9.13 -4.99
CA LYS A 109 6.40 -7.89 -5.27
C LYS A 109 6.78 -7.14 -3.97
N TYR A 110 6.01 -7.34 -2.92
CA TYR A 110 6.21 -6.84 -1.55
C TYR A 110 5.61 -7.84 -0.55
N ASP A 111 5.79 -7.60 0.73
CA ASP A 111 5.47 -8.57 1.78
C ASP A 111 4.18 -8.19 2.53
N ALA A 112 3.82 -6.91 2.56
CA ALA A 112 2.60 -6.39 3.16
C ALA A 112 2.07 -5.16 2.39
N VAL A 113 0.84 -4.75 2.71
CA VAL A 113 0.20 -3.52 2.21
C VAL A 113 -0.31 -2.71 3.39
N ALA A 114 -0.01 -1.40 3.41
CA ALA A 114 -0.55 -0.41 4.34
C ALA A 114 -1.06 0.77 3.50
N ALA A 115 -2.34 0.80 3.15
CA ALA A 115 -2.89 1.69 2.13
C ALA A 115 -4.37 2.04 2.37
N GLY A 116 -4.77 2.34 3.61
CA GLY A 116 -6.17 2.63 3.94
C GLY A 116 -7.11 1.47 3.59
N MET A 117 -6.62 0.25 3.64
CA MET A 117 -7.34 -0.89 3.10
C MET A 117 -8.36 -1.45 4.09
N SER A 118 -9.63 -1.38 3.74
CA SER A 118 -10.74 -1.99 4.48
C SER A 118 -10.68 -3.51 4.44
N ILE A 119 -10.96 -4.13 5.57
CA ILE A 119 -11.21 -5.57 5.65
C ILE A 119 -12.56 -5.87 5.02
N THR A 120 -12.60 -6.72 3.98
CA THR A 120 -13.84 -7.23 3.40
C THR A 120 -13.79 -8.75 3.26
N PRO A 121 -14.97 -9.44 3.18
CA PRO A 121 -14.99 -10.88 2.95
C PRO A 121 -14.24 -11.30 1.68
N GLU A 122 -14.40 -10.54 0.59
CA GLU A 122 -13.77 -10.81 -0.72
C GLU A 122 -12.25 -10.70 -0.64
N ARG A 123 -11.75 -9.68 0.04
CA ARG A 123 -10.30 -9.49 0.27
C ARG A 123 -9.76 -10.54 1.24
N SER A 124 -10.51 -10.84 2.31
CA SER A 124 -10.15 -11.86 3.31
C SER A 124 -10.14 -13.28 2.74
N ALA A 125 -10.82 -13.55 1.64
CA ALA A 125 -10.69 -14.80 0.92
C ALA A 125 -9.30 -14.95 0.25
N GLN A 126 -8.64 -13.85 -0.11
CA GLN A 126 -7.39 -13.82 -0.87
C GLN A 126 -6.15 -13.57 -0.02
N VAL A 127 -6.29 -12.74 1.02
CA VAL A 127 -5.19 -12.31 1.89
C VAL A 127 -5.59 -12.43 3.36
N ASP A 128 -4.64 -12.36 4.27
CA ASP A 128 -4.87 -12.17 5.69
C ASP A 128 -4.72 -10.68 6.05
N PHE A 129 -5.44 -10.25 7.07
CA PHE A 129 -5.35 -8.91 7.61
C PHE A 129 -4.79 -8.92 9.03
N THR A 130 -4.05 -7.88 9.37
CA THR A 130 -3.66 -7.63 10.76
C THR A 130 -4.86 -7.24 11.62
N THR A 131 -4.66 -7.12 12.93
CA THR A 131 -5.53 -6.34 13.81
C THR A 131 -5.76 -4.96 13.19
N PRO A 132 -7.02 -4.47 13.12
CA PRO A 132 -7.31 -3.13 12.59
C PRO A 132 -6.62 -2.03 13.40
N TYR A 133 -6.10 -1.02 12.69
CA TYR A 133 -5.45 0.14 13.32
C TYR A 133 -6.24 1.43 13.15
N PHE A 134 -7.35 1.42 12.40
CA PHE A 134 -8.24 2.57 12.22
C PHE A 134 -9.66 2.11 11.86
N LYS A 135 -10.67 2.84 12.35
CA LYS A 135 -12.07 2.69 11.94
C LYS A 135 -12.48 3.93 11.14
N ASN A 136 -13.04 3.74 9.96
CA ASN A 136 -13.46 4.82 9.08
C ASN A 136 -14.96 4.77 8.79
N THR A 137 -15.47 5.85 8.22
CA THR A 137 -16.85 6.00 7.77
C THR A 137 -16.86 6.65 6.41
N MET A 138 -17.96 6.58 5.70
CA MET A 138 -18.11 7.20 4.38
C MET A 138 -19.04 8.40 4.41
N VAL A 139 -18.79 9.35 3.51
CA VAL A 139 -19.53 10.61 3.38
C VAL A 139 -19.73 11.00 1.93
N TRP A 140 -20.77 11.76 1.67
CA TRP A 140 -20.99 12.41 0.40
C TRP A 140 -20.28 13.77 0.36
N VAL A 141 -19.55 14.02 -0.72
CA VAL A 141 -18.94 15.31 -1.01
C VAL A 141 -19.60 15.91 -2.25
N ALA A 142 -20.08 17.14 -2.15
CA ALA A 142 -20.70 17.86 -3.27
C ALA A 142 -20.43 19.37 -3.17
N ALA A 143 -20.70 20.09 -4.26
CA ALA A 143 -20.64 21.56 -4.29
C ALA A 143 -21.71 22.16 -3.37
N LYS A 144 -21.39 23.26 -2.67
CA LYS A 144 -22.32 23.96 -1.77
C LYS A 144 -23.54 24.55 -2.48
N ASP A 145 -23.36 24.99 -3.71
CA ASP A 145 -24.40 25.50 -4.60
C ASP A 145 -24.99 24.42 -5.52
N GLY A 146 -24.55 23.16 -5.34
CA GLY A 146 -24.99 22.02 -6.11
C GLY A 146 -26.40 21.54 -5.72
N LYS A 147 -26.96 20.69 -6.57
CA LYS A 147 -28.29 20.10 -6.37
C LYS A 147 -28.28 18.75 -5.69
N PHE A 148 -27.11 18.26 -5.26
CA PHE A 148 -26.99 16.95 -4.65
C PHE A 148 -27.78 16.88 -3.33
N ASN A 149 -28.71 15.92 -3.25
CA ASN A 149 -29.51 15.65 -2.07
C ASN A 149 -29.39 14.16 -1.69
N PRO A 150 -28.79 13.83 -0.53
CA PRO A 150 -28.60 12.43 -0.12
C PRO A 150 -29.91 11.71 0.22
N GLN A 151 -31.05 12.41 0.32
CA GLN A 151 -32.38 11.83 0.51
C GLN A 151 -33.10 11.49 -0.81
N ALA A 152 -32.55 11.94 -1.95
CA ALA A 152 -33.18 11.77 -3.28
C ALA A 152 -32.10 11.57 -4.35
N ILE A 153 -31.37 10.45 -4.23
CA ILE A 153 -30.26 10.11 -5.14
C ILE A 153 -30.81 9.38 -6.36
N SER A 154 -31.13 10.12 -7.44
CA SER A 154 -31.60 9.56 -8.71
C SER A 154 -31.28 10.50 -9.87
N GLY A 155 -30.87 9.94 -11.01
CA GLY A 155 -30.53 10.69 -12.23
C GLY A 155 -29.23 11.50 -12.13
N LEU A 156 -28.35 11.15 -11.18
CA LEU A 156 -27.11 11.85 -10.87
C LEU A 156 -25.90 11.12 -11.44
N LYS A 157 -24.80 11.86 -11.59
CA LYS A 157 -23.47 11.33 -11.91
C LYS A 157 -22.64 11.31 -10.63
N ILE A 158 -22.26 10.13 -10.18
CA ILE A 158 -21.63 9.94 -8.88
C ILE A 158 -20.25 9.31 -9.06
N GLY A 159 -19.24 9.92 -8.45
CA GLY A 159 -17.86 9.48 -8.49
C GLY A 159 -17.45 8.67 -7.25
N GLY A 160 -16.50 7.78 -7.45
CA GLY A 160 -15.77 7.06 -6.39
C GLY A 160 -14.48 6.44 -6.95
N GLN A 161 -13.59 6.03 -6.07
CA GLN A 161 -12.38 5.32 -6.49
C GLN A 161 -12.75 3.84 -6.73
N ARG A 162 -12.31 3.27 -7.86
CA ARG A 162 -12.56 1.87 -8.20
C ARG A 162 -11.92 0.92 -7.17
N SER A 163 -12.43 -0.31 -7.12
CA SER A 163 -11.91 -1.37 -6.24
C SER A 163 -11.97 -1.04 -4.73
N THR A 164 -12.81 -0.06 -4.33
CA THR A 164 -13.06 0.33 -2.93
C THR A 164 -14.43 -0.16 -2.44
N THR A 165 -14.63 -0.15 -1.12
CA THR A 165 -15.94 -0.41 -0.49
C THR A 165 -16.98 0.62 -0.91
N MET A 166 -16.57 1.88 -1.13
CA MET A 166 -17.44 2.93 -1.67
C MET A 166 -17.88 2.64 -3.11
N ALA A 167 -16.96 2.20 -3.97
CA ALA A 167 -17.32 1.80 -5.34
C ALA A 167 -18.32 0.65 -5.34
N GLN A 168 -18.13 -0.34 -4.49
CA GLN A 168 -19.06 -1.47 -4.33
C GLN A 168 -20.44 -0.98 -3.90
N TYR A 169 -20.50 -0.10 -2.88
CA TYR A 169 -21.76 0.51 -2.44
C TYR A 169 -22.45 1.26 -3.57
N LEU A 170 -21.74 2.08 -4.34
CA LEU A 170 -22.30 2.83 -5.47
C LEU A 170 -22.87 1.88 -6.53
N GLN A 171 -22.15 0.84 -6.88
CA GLN A 171 -22.59 -0.13 -7.87
C GLN A 171 -23.81 -0.93 -7.40
N ASP A 172 -23.80 -1.45 -6.17
CA ASP A 172 -24.87 -2.32 -5.66
C ASP A 172 -26.16 -1.55 -5.37
N LYS A 173 -26.03 -0.34 -4.82
CA LYS A 173 -27.20 0.39 -4.31
C LYS A 173 -27.72 1.46 -5.27
N LEU A 174 -26.88 2.05 -6.11
CA LEU A 174 -27.23 3.28 -6.82
C LEU A 174 -27.11 3.21 -8.34
N SER A 175 -26.44 2.19 -8.90
CA SER A 175 -26.19 2.11 -10.35
C SER A 175 -27.45 1.95 -11.21
N LYS A 176 -28.58 1.49 -10.63
CA LYS A 176 -29.84 1.33 -11.37
C LYS A 176 -30.49 2.67 -11.74
N THR A 177 -30.24 3.71 -10.96
CA THR A 177 -30.89 5.03 -11.10
C THR A 177 -29.90 6.16 -11.32
N ASN A 178 -28.60 5.89 -11.33
CA ASN A 178 -27.55 6.89 -11.45
C ASN A 178 -26.42 6.42 -12.38
N GLU A 179 -25.68 7.37 -12.95
CA GLU A 179 -24.44 7.10 -13.67
C GLU A 179 -23.28 7.03 -12.67
N ILE A 180 -22.68 5.86 -12.46
CA ILE A 180 -21.53 5.69 -11.56
C ILE A 180 -20.25 5.82 -12.36
N LYS A 181 -19.38 6.77 -11.97
CA LYS A 181 -18.05 6.97 -12.53
C LYS A 181 -16.98 6.56 -11.56
N LEU A 182 -16.18 5.57 -11.95
CA LEU A 182 -15.09 5.04 -11.13
C LEU A 182 -13.74 5.51 -11.66
N TYR A 183 -12.93 6.03 -10.76
CA TYR A 183 -11.63 6.64 -11.04
C TYR A 183 -10.49 5.81 -10.45
N ASP A 184 -9.28 5.99 -10.96
CA ASP A 184 -8.08 5.31 -10.46
C ASP A 184 -7.73 5.73 -9.03
N ASN A 185 -7.97 7.01 -8.71
CA ASN A 185 -7.77 7.61 -7.39
C ASN A 185 -8.80 8.72 -7.12
N TYR A 186 -8.89 9.19 -5.87
CA TYR A 186 -9.82 10.25 -5.50
C TYR A 186 -9.46 11.61 -6.08
N ASP A 187 -8.19 11.91 -6.35
CA ASP A 187 -7.80 13.19 -6.97
C ASP A 187 -8.50 13.37 -8.34
N ASN A 188 -8.55 12.31 -9.15
CA ASN A 188 -9.26 12.33 -10.43
C ASN A 188 -10.78 12.49 -10.25
N ALA A 189 -11.39 11.84 -9.26
CA ALA A 189 -12.81 12.02 -8.94
C ALA A 189 -13.11 13.47 -8.53
N TYR A 190 -12.26 14.07 -7.69
CA TYR A 190 -12.42 15.47 -7.27
C TYR A 190 -12.17 16.49 -8.39
N ILE A 191 -11.29 16.20 -9.35
CA ILE A 191 -11.13 17.02 -10.56
C ILE A 191 -12.44 17.03 -11.35
N ASP A 192 -13.09 15.88 -11.51
CA ASP A 192 -14.37 15.78 -12.22
C ASP A 192 -15.51 16.46 -11.45
N LEU A 193 -15.51 16.36 -10.11
CA LEU A 193 -16.45 17.11 -9.27
C LEU A 193 -16.27 18.63 -9.45
N LYS A 194 -15.03 19.12 -9.42
CA LYS A 194 -14.72 20.56 -9.59
C LYS A 194 -15.11 21.09 -10.96
N SER A 195 -15.06 20.28 -11.98
CA SER A 195 -15.45 20.66 -13.34
C SER A 195 -16.94 20.47 -13.64
N GLY A 196 -17.74 20.01 -12.67
CA GLY A 196 -19.17 19.74 -12.84
C GLY A 196 -19.48 18.54 -13.74
N ARG A 197 -18.49 17.67 -14.01
CA ARG A 197 -18.70 16.44 -14.77
C ARG A 197 -19.38 15.33 -13.97
N ILE A 198 -19.32 15.44 -12.62
CA ILE A 198 -20.09 14.63 -11.68
C ILE A 198 -20.73 15.54 -10.62
N ASP A 199 -21.82 15.06 -10.01
CA ASP A 199 -22.62 15.82 -9.05
C ASP A 199 -22.12 15.65 -7.61
N SER A 200 -21.54 14.49 -7.30
CA SER A 200 -21.00 14.16 -5.97
C SER A 200 -19.92 13.08 -6.04
N VAL A 201 -19.14 12.98 -4.96
CA VAL A 201 -18.19 11.89 -4.70
C VAL A 201 -18.59 11.19 -3.40
N LEU A 202 -18.61 9.86 -3.40
CA LEU A 202 -18.65 9.06 -2.18
C LEU A 202 -17.21 8.72 -1.78
N SER A 203 -16.80 9.14 -0.58
CA SER A 203 -15.42 9.01 -0.09
C SER A 203 -15.42 8.69 1.40
N GLU A 204 -14.28 8.23 1.91
CA GLU A 204 -14.06 8.18 3.36
C GLU A 204 -14.05 9.58 3.96
N LYS A 205 -14.62 9.68 5.17
CA LYS A 205 -14.76 10.96 5.88
C LYS A 205 -13.43 11.69 6.06
N VAL A 206 -12.38 10.98 6.45
CA VAL A 206 -11.09 11.60 6.76
C VAL A 206 -10.45 12.17 5.51
N THR A 207 -10.46 11.41 4.41
CA THR A 207 -9.97 11.83 3.09
C THR A 207 -10.77 13.00 2.54
N ALA A 208 -12.10 12.92 2.62
CA ALA A 208 -12.99 14.02 2.24
C ALA A 208 -12.69 15.30 3.05
N SER A 209 -12.53 15.17 4.36
CA SER A 209 -12.24 16.29 5.26
C SER A 209 -10.90 16.95 4.94
N GLU A 210 -9.88 16.16 4.61
CA GLU A 210 -8.56 16.67 4.19
C GLU A 210 -8.66 17.48 2.90
N TRP A 211 -9.36 16.94 1.88
CA TRP A 211 -9.55 17.62 0.63
C TRP A 211 -10.33 18.93 0.78
N LEU A 212 -11.34 18.96 1.64
CA LEU A 212 -12.19 20.15 1.90
C LEU A 212 -11.44 21.30 2.55
N LYS A 213 -10.31 21.06 3.24
CA LYS A 213 -9.47 22.15 3.80
C LYS A 213 -9.03 23.16 2.74
N GLN A 214 -8.83 22.72 1.50
CA GLN A 214 -8.38 23.55 0.38
C GLN A 214 -9.48 23.81 -0.67
N ASN A 215 -10.69 23.31 -0.44
CA ASN A 215 -11.80 23.37 -1.41
C ASN A 215 -13.10 23.87 -0.76
N SER A 216 -13.09 25.11 -0.28
CA SER A 216 -14.16 25.72 0.53
C SER A 216 -15.51 25.85 -0.16
N ASN A 217 -15.58 25.73 -1.51
CA ASN A 217 -16.83 25.72 -2.28
C ASN A 217 -17.57 24.36 -2.23
N TYR A 218 -16.98 23.38 -1.59
CA TYR A 218 -17.53 22.02 -1.43
C TYR A 218 -17.80 21.74 0.04
N GLN A 219 -18.60 20.72 0.31
CA GLN A 219 -18.97 20.31 1.67
C GLN A 219 -19.30 18.82 1.74
N ILE A 220 -19.26 18.27 2.95
CA ILE A 220 -19.94 17.02 3.26
C ILE A 220 -21.44 17.28 3.31
N VAL A 221 -22.22 16.43 2.63
CA VAL A 221 -23.69 16.55 2.55
C VAL A 221 -24.33 15.32 3.19
N GLY A 222 -25.28 15.58 4.10
CA GLY A 222 -25.98 14.52 4.84
C GLY A 222 -25.18 13.98 6.03
N SER A 223 -25.66 12.87 6.58
CA SER A 223 -25.03 12.21 7.71
C SER A 223 -23.89 11.30 7.28
N GLU A 224 -22.94 11.14 8.15
CA GLU A 224 -21.90 10.14 8.07
C GLU A 224 -22.50 8.72 8.09
N MET A 225 -22.00 7.83 7.26
CA MET A 225 -22.47 6.47 7.10
C MET A 225 -21.42 5.49 7.62
N ASP A 226 -21.77 4.69 8.63
CA ASP A 226 -20.95 3.59 9.13
C ASP A 226 -21.20 2.37 8.24
N ASN A 227 -20.20 1.97 7.44
CA ASN A 227 -20.24 0.78 6.61
C ASN A 227 -19.46 -0.40 7.22
N GLY A 228 -19.08 -0.30 8.49
CA GLY A 228 -18.27 -1.29 9.20
C GLY A 228 -16.80 -1.28 8.79
N ASP A 229 -16.32 -0.20 8.20
CA ASP A 229 -15.00 -0.08 7.60
C ASP A 229 -13.89 -0.09 8.66
N ASN A 230 -13.16 -1.20 8.71
CA ASN A 230 -11.98 -1.38 9.56
C ASN A 230 -10.75 -1.46 8.67
N ILE A 231 -9.82 -0.53 8.87
CA ILE A 231 -8.58 -0.42 8.12
C ILE A 231 -7.49 -1.27 8.77
N ALA A 232 -6.85 -2.14 7.99
CA ALA A 232 -5.79 -3.03 8.45
C ALA A 232 -4.70 -3.21 7.38
N MET A 233 -3.55 -3.72 7.78
CA MET A 233 -2.52 -4.13 6.83
C MET A 233 -2.90 -5.47 6.22
N ALA A 234 -2.76 -5.60 4.89
CA ALA A 234 -2.94 -6.87 4.21
C ALA A 234 -1.59 -7.61 4.08
N ILE A 235 -1.64 -8.91 4.29
CA ILE A 235 -0.49 -9.81 4.26
C ILE A 235 -0.92 -11.06 3.49
N ARG A 236 0.01 -11.75 2.83
CA ARG A 236 -0.33 -13.00 2.13
C ARG A 236 -0.93 -14.03 3.10
N LYS A 237 -1.85 -14.85 2.59
CA LYS A 237 -2.47 -15.94 3.35
C LYS A 237 -1.41 -16.83 4.00
N GLY A 238 -1.55 -17.03 5.33
CA GLY A 238 -0.70 -17.92 6.11
C GLY A 238 0.76 -17.45 6.27
N ASP A 239 1.08 -16.22 5.92
CA ASP A 239 2.43 -15.68 6.11
C ASP A 239 2.66 -15.37 7.60
N PRO A 240 3.75 -15.85 8.22
CA PRO A 240 4.06 -15.63 9.64
C PRO A 240 4.23 -14.16 10.01
N LEU A 241 4.51 -13.27 9.03
CA LEU A 241 4.63 -11.83 9.23
C LEU A 241 3.37 -11.23 9.89
N LYS A 242 2.18 -11.83 9.65
CA LYS A 242 0.95 -11.39 10.30
C LYS A 242 1.05 -11.42 11.83
N ALA A 243 1.53 -12.50 12.39
CA ALA A 243 1.63 -12.64 13.85
C ALA A 243 2.64 -11.65 14.46
N GLU A 244 3.73 -11.34 13.73
CA GLU A 244 4.71 -10.34 14.15
C GLU A 244 4.11 -8.93 14.12
N PHE A 245 3.34 -8.61 13.08
CA PHE A 245 2.69 -7.31 12.93
C PHE A 245 1.54 -7.13 13.93
N ASP A 246 0.71 -8.17 14.17
CA ASP A 246 -0.34 -8.12 15.18
C ASP A 246 0.23 -7.83 16.56
N LYS A 247 1.28 -8.57 16.97
CA LYS A 247 1.97 -8.33 18.25
C LYS A 247 2.53 -6.91 18.36
N ALA A 248 3.06 -6.37 17.27
CA ALA A 248 3.56 -5.00 17.23
C ALA A 248 2.43 -3.98 17.35
N LEU A 249 1.31 -4.18 16.63
CA LEU A 249 0.13 -3.31 16.71
C LEU A 249 -0.49 -3.31 18.10
N ASP A 250 -0.61 -4.48 18.75
CA ASP A 250 -1.12 -4.60 20.13
C ASP A 250 -0.25 -3.82 21.13
N ALA A 251 1.08 -3.88 20.96
CA ALA A 251 2.00 -3.10 21.77
C ALA A 251 1.89 -1.59 21.53
N LEU A 252 1.75 -1.16 20.25
CA LEU A 252 1.57 0.25 19.88
C LEU A 252 0.22 0.79 20.33
N GLN A 253 -0.83 -0.03 20.35
CA GLN A 253 -2.12 0.33 20.92
C GLN A 253 -2.02 0.49 22.44
N SER A 254 -1.39 -0.46 23.13
CA SER A 254 -1.30 -0.49 24.60
C SER A 254 -0.44 0.65 25.16
N ASN A 255 0.60 1.08 24.43
CA ASN A 255 1.48 2.17 24.85
C ASN A 255 1.02 3.56 24.37
N GLY A 256 -0.12 3.64 23.64
CA GLY A 256 -0.71 4.89 23.15
C GLY A 256 -0.07 5.48 21.89
N GLU A 257 0.90 4.81 21.27
CA GLU A 257 1.57 5.35 20.07
C GLU A 257 0.63 5.41 18.86
N LEU A 258 -0.28 4.42 18.69
CA LEU A 258 -1.32 4.51 17.63
C LEU A 258 -2.24 5.70 17.83
N ALA A 259 -2.68 5.96 19.04
CA ALA A 259 -3.52 7.14 19.35
C ALA A 259 -2.78 8.46 19.09
N LYS A 260 -1.49 8.51 19.39
CA LYS A 260 -0.64 9.68 19.10
C LYS A 260 -0.49 9.90 17.58
N LEU A 261 -0.22 8.85 16.80
CA LEU A 261 -0.16 8.94 15.33
C LEU A 261 -1.51 9.37 14.75
N GLN A 262 -2.61 8.81 15.25
CA GLN A 262 -3.96 9.20 14.83
C GLN A 262 -4.22 10.69 15.09
N LYS A 263 -3.89 11.18 16.28
CA LYS A 263 -4.00 12.60 16.61
C LYS A 263 -3.13 13.49 15.73
N GLN A 264 -1.90 13.06 15.43
CA GLN A 264 -0.97 13.80 14.57
C GLN A 264 -1.54 14.01 13.17
N HIS A 265 -2.16 12.99 12.59
CA HIS A 265 -2.63 13.02 11.19
C HIS A 265 -4.06 13.55 11.05
N PHE A 266 -4.92 13.33 12.04
CA PHE A 266 -6.36 13.65 11.94
C PHE A 266 -6.82 14.74 12.91
N GLY A 267 -6.02 15.12 13.88
CA GLY A 267 -6.28 16.26 14.78
C GLY A 267 -7.30 15.97 15.89
N ASN A 268 -7.61 14.69 16.15
CA ASN A 268 -8.58 14.28 17.18
C ASN A 268 -7.88 13.76 18.43
#